data_48c0d17336f9286a5a95cb0aeb57ccbd
#
_entry.id   48c0d17336f9286a5a95cb0aeb57ccbd
#
_cell.length_a   1.000
_cell.length_b   1.000
_cell.length_c   1.000
_cell.angle_alpha   90.00
_cell.angle_beta   90.00
_cell.angle_gamma   90.00
#
_symmetry.space_group_name_H-M   'P 1'
#
loop_
_entity.id
_entity.type
_entity.pdbx_description
1 polymer ?
#
loop_
_entity_poly.entity_id
_entity_poly.type
_entity_poly.pdbx_seq_one_letter_code
_entity_poly.pdbx_strand_id
1 'polypeptide(L)'
;MKAEKAKKTHILIVDDHPMTRAGLVHLINHQAEMVVDGEAEDAAQALDLLASKRPDLMLIDITLPGKSGLELIKDVKAMHPDLPMLVLSMHDESLYADRVLRAGARGYITKHEGGDKLMGAIRHVLSGRIYVSESMSAHILEIFSGGQTGIDRSSIPKLSDREFEVFEALGEGLSSHEIAKKLHLSAKTVDAHRANIKTKLKINTTAELISFSARWAVTQSKQQT
;
A
#
# COMPACT_ATOMS: atom_id res chain seq x y z
N MET A 1 -37.13 27.56 -2.14
CA MET A 1 -36.37 26.51 -1.43
C MET A 1 -34.93 26.58 -1.90
N LYS A 2 -33.98 27.03 -1.06
CA LYS A 2 -32.55 26.93 -1.39
C LYS A 2 -32.20 25.45 -1.30
N ALA A 3 -31.79 24.84 -2.42
CA ALA A 3 -31.21 23.51 -2.40
C ALA A 3 -30.02 23.53 -1.43
N GLU A 4 -30.11 22.78 -0.35
CA GLU A 4 -29.02 22.55 0.57
C GLU A 4 -27.88 21.93 -0.25
N LYS A 5 -26.76 22.67 -0.37
CA LYS A 5 -25.59 22.18 -1.10
C LYS A 5 -25.11 20.93 -0.35
N ALA A 6 -25.37 19.75 -0.89
CA ALA A 6 -24.94 18.50 -0.30
C ALA A 6 -23.44 18.64 0.06
N LYS A 7 -23.08 18.36 1.32
CA LYS A 7 -21.71 18.42 1.79
C LYS A 7 -20.88 17.43 0.97
N LYS A 8 -19.88 17.94 0.25
CA LYS A 8 -18.99 17.08 -0.53
C LYS A 8 -18.06 16.31 0.39
N THR A 9 -17.71 15.11 0.01
CA THR A 9 -16.68 14.28 0.64
C THR A 9 -15.31 14.79 0.22
N HIS A 10 -14.47 15.13 1.18
CA HIS A 10 -13.13 15.65 0.98
C HIS A 10 -12.10 14.53 0.95
N ILE A 11 -11.30 14.46 -0.11
CA ILE A 11 -10.32 13.39 -0.31
C ILE A 11 -8.92 14.01 -0.38
N LEU A 12 -7.97 13.43 0.37
CA LEU A 12 -6.54 13.71 0.30
C LEU A 12 -5.87 12.57 -0.50
N ILE A 13 -5.12 12.93 -1.55
CA ILE A 13 -4.36 11.98 -2.35
C ILE A 13 -2.87 12.07 -2.00
N VAL A 14 -2.24 10.91 -1.81
CA VAL A 14 -0.80 10.79 -1.57
C VAL A 14 -0.21 9.81 -2.59
N ASP A 15 0.51 10.34 -3.59
CA ASP A 15 1.11 9.56 -4.69
C ASP A 15 2.26 10.39 -5.28
N ASP A 16 3.45 9.84 -5.43
CA ASP A 16 4.62 10.55 -5.95
C ASP A 16 4.61 10.71 -7.48
N HIS A 17 3.71 10.01 -8.18
CA HIS A 17 3.58 10.06 -9.64
C HIS A 17 2.62 11.18 -10.08
N PRO A 18 3.11 12.29 -10.67
CA PRO A 18 2.27 13.44 -11.00
C PRO A 18 1.12 13.11 -11.97
N MET A 19 1.37 12.23 -12.97
CA MET A 19 0.35 11.85 -13.95
C MET A 19 -0.77 11.01 -13.32
N THR A 20 -0.42 10.08 -12.43
CA THR A 20 -1.39 9.29 -11.67
C THR A 20 -2.23 10.20 -10.79
N ARG A 21 -1.59 11.09 -10.05
CA ARG A 21 -2.26 12.05 -9.16
C ARG A 21 -3.23 12.96 -9.93
N ALA A 22 -2.80 13.53 -11.06
CA ALA A 22 -3.67 14.33 -11.91
C ALA A 22 -4.88 13.56 -12.45
N GLY A 23 -4.68 12.29 -12.85
CA GLY A 23 -5.75 11.40 -13.29
C GLY A 23 -6.76 11.13 -12.17
N LEU A 24 -6.29 10.86 -10.95
CA LEU A 24 -7.13 10.64 -9.77
C LEU A 24 -7.95 11.90 -9.41
N VAL A 25 -7.31 13.06 -9.42
CA VAL A 25 -7.98 14.36 -9.19
C VAL A 25 -9.11 14.56 -10.20
N HIS A 26 -8.84 14.29 -11.47
CA HIS A 26 -9.84 14.41 -12.52
C HIS A 26 -11.02 13.44 -12.29
N LEU A 27 -10.76 12.16 -12.06
CA LEU A 27 -11.79 11.13 -11.83
C LEU A 27 -12.67 11.46 -10.61
N ILE A 28 -12.04 11.84 -9.50
CA ILE A 28 -12.75 12.12 -8.24
C ILE A 28 -13.57 13.41 -8.36
N ASN A 29 -13.00 14.49 -8.90
CA ASN A 29 -13.69 15.77 -9.04
C ASN A 29 -14.84 15.75 -10.07
N HIS A 30 -14.88 14.72 -10.95
CA HIS A 30 -16.05 14.47 -11.82
C HIS A 30 -17.26 13.90 -11.07
N GLN A 31 -17.08 13.40 -9.84
CA GLN A 31 -18.19 12.97 -8.99
C GLN A 31 -18.79 14.19 -8.28
N ALA A 32 -20.12 14.35 -8.40
CA ALA A 32 -20.80 15.52 -7.83
C ALA A 32 -20.64 15.61 -6.30
N GLU A 33 -20.57 14.45 -5.65
CA GLU A 33 -20.52 14.29 -4.19
C GLU A 33 -19.10 14.30 -3.60
N MET A 34 -18.04 14.38 -4.43
CA MET A 34 -16.64 14.28 -3.97
C MET A 34 -15.81 15.48 -4.42
N VAL A 35 -14.72 15.73 -3.72
CA VAL A 35 -13.72 16.73 -4.10
C VAL A 35 -12.35 16.35 -3.53
N VAL A 36 -11.32 16.44 -4.36
CA VAL A 36 -9.93 16.42 -3.89
C VAL A 36 -9.57 17.83 -3.42
N ASP A 37 -9.27 17.97 -2.14
CA ASP A 37 -8.87 19.25 -1.54
C ASP A 37 -7.44 19.23 -1.00
N GLY A 38 -6.71 18.13 -1.19
CA GLY A 38 -5.33 17.96 -0.84
C GLY A 38 -4.60 16.96 -1.72
N GLU A 39 -3.38 17.30 -2.10
CA GLU A 39 -2.46 16.46 -2.84
C GLU A 39 -1.09 16.49 -2.15
N ALA A 40 -0.46 15.33 -1.99
CA ALA A 40 0.88 15.18 -1.46
C ALA A 40 1.69 14.21 -2.33
N GLU A 41 2.98 14.44 -2.48
CA GLU A 41 3.90 13.58 -3.21
C GLU A 41 4.75 12.68 -2.30
N ASP A 42 4.70 12.93 -1.00
CA ASP A 42 5.40 12.15 0.03
C ASP A 42 4.63 12.15 1.37
N ALA A 43 5.13 11.35 2.30
CA ALA A 43 4.52 11.20 3.61
C ALA A 43 4.61 12.47 4.47
N ALA A 44 5.66 13.29 4.33
CA ALA A 44 5.83 14.50 5.13
C ALA A 44 4.79 15.55 4.73
N GLN A 45 4.62 15.80 3.43
CA GLN A 45 3.58 16.70 2.90
C GLN A 45 2.17 16.22 3.29
N ALA A 46 1.92 14.90 3.27
CA ALA A 46 0.64 14.34 3.69
C ALA A 46 0.33 14.66 5.15
N LEU A 47 1.31 14.50 6.05
CA LEU A 47 1.16 14.80 7.47
C LEU A 47 0.98 16.31 7.73
N ASP A 48 1.71 17.16 6.99
CA ASP A 48 1.55 18.62 7.08
C ASP A 48 0.15 19.07 6.63
N LEU A 49 -0.39 18.47 5.57
CA LEU A 49 -1.76 18.74 5.14
C LEU A 49 -2.78 18.30 6.19
N LEU A 50 -2.60 17.15 6.84
CA LEU A 50 -3.50 16.67 7.91
C LEU A 50 -3.51 17.59 9.14
N ALA A 51 -2.44 18.33 9.39
CA ALA A 51 -2.41 19.32 10.48
C ALA A 51 -3.40 20.48 10.26
N SER A 52 -3.71 20.80 9.00
CA SER A 52 -4.56 21.94 8.61
C SER A 52 -5.89 21.55 7.99
N LYS A 53 -5.96 20.35 7.39
CA LYS A 53 -7.13 19.82 6.70
C LYS A 53 -7.71 18.61 7.42
N ARG A 54 -9.01 18.39 7.23
CA ARG A 54 -9.71 17.23 7.77
C ARG A 54 -10.41 16.48 6.64
N PRO A 55 -9.65 15.68 5.86
CA PRO A 55 -10.27 14.89 4.81
C PRO A 55 -11.20 13.82 5.40
N ASP A 56 -12.21 13.43 4.63
CA ASP A 56 -13.10 12.35 4.96
C ASP A 56 -12.51 10.97 4.55
N LEU A 57 -11.49 10.97 3.67
CA LEU A 57 -10.75 9.79 3.23
C LEU A 57 -9.36 10.17 2.72
N MET A 58 -8.37 9.31 2.98
CA MET A 58 -7.06 9.36 2.32
C MET A 58 -6.93 8.24 1.30
N LEU A 59 -6.43 8.60 0.11
CA LEU A 59 -6.00 7.67 -0.93
C LEU A 59 -4.48 7.65 -0.96
N ILE A 60 -3.84 6.50 -0.71
CA ILE A 60 -2.40 6.42 -0.41
C ILE A 60 -1.72 5.41 -1.32
N ASP A 61 -0.65 5.83 -2.03
CA ASP A 61 0.28 4.87 -2.66
C ASP A 61 1.20 4.25 -1.61
N ILE A 62 1.54 2.98 -1.79
CA ILE A 62 2.54 2.28 -0.96
C ILE A 62 3.93 2.81 -1.23
N THR A 63 4.28 2.98 -2.50
CA THR A 63 5.63 3.39 -2.91
C THR A 63 5.74 4.90 -2.88
N LEU A 64 6.26 5.42 -1.77
CA LEU A 64 6.50 6.85 -1.57
C LEU A 64 7.99 7.12 -1.33
N PRO A 65 8.51 8.30 -1.71
CA PRO A 65 9.87 8.69 -1.41
C PRO A 65 10.08 8.89 0.11
N GLY A 66 11.23 8.43 0.60
CA GLY A 66 11.59 8.50 2.01
C GLY A 66 10.82 7.51 2.88
N LYS A 67 9.74 7.94 3.50
CA LYS A 67 8.87 7.09 4.32
C LYS A 67 7.84 6.38 3.42
N SER A 68 7.70 5.06 3.55
CA SER A 68 6.75 4.30 2.74
C SER A 68 5.28 4.60 3.09
N GLY A 69 4.37 4.29 2.16
CA GLY A 69 2.93 4.43 2.40
C GLY A 69 2.43 3.58 3.58
N LEU A 70 3.03 2.39 3.81
CA LEU A 70 2.71 1.56 4.97
C LEU A 70 3.11 2.22 6.30
N GLU A 71 4.27 2.89 6.35
CA GLU A 71 4.68 3.66 7.53
C GLU A 71 3.79 4.90 7.71
N LEU A 72 3.42 5.59 6.64
CA LEU A 72 2.47 6.70 6.68
C LEU A 72 1.11 6.26 7.25
N ILE A 73 0.57 5.12 6.81
CA ILE A 73 -0.70 4.57 7.31
C ILE A 73 -0.65 4.38 8.83
N LYS A 74 0.45 3.84 9.38
CA LYS A 74 0.63 3.67 10.82
C LYS A 74 0.63 4.98 11.58
N ASP A 75 1.34 5.99 11.06
CA ASP A 75 1.37 7.32 11.66
C ASP A 75 -0.01 7.98 11.64
N VAL A 76 -0.67 7.95 10.48
CA VAL A 76 -2.02 8.50 10.34
C VAL A 76 -3.00 7.76 11.27
N LYS A 77 -2.92 6.44 11.36
CA LYS A 77 -3.78 5.66 12.26
C LYS A 77 -3.58 6.01 13.73
N ALA A 78 -2.35 6.31 14.13
CA ALA A 78 -2.03 6.72 15.50
C ALA A 78 -2.55 8.13 15.83
N MET A 79 -2.49 9.07 14.86
CA MET A 79 -2.90 10.47 15.06
C MET A 79 -4.38 10.73 14.75
N HIS A 80 -4.93 10.00 13.78
CA HIS A 80 -6.29 10.14 13.27
C HIS A 80 -6.97 8.76 13.16
N PRO A 81 -7.30 8.11 14.29
CA PRO A 81 -7.77 6.70 14.33
C PRO A 81 -9.05 6.45 13.52
N ASP A 82 -9.88 7.46 13.33
CA ASP A 82 -11.15 7.36 12.61
C ASP A 82 -11.06 7.69 11.13
N LEU A 83 -9.92 8.24 10.65
CA LEU A 83 -9.74 8.61 9.24
C LEU A 83 -9.61 7.34 8.39
N PRO A 84 -10.56 7.07 7.47
CA PRO A 84 -10.47 5.95 6.57
C PRO A 84 -9.36 6.17 5.53
N MET A 85 -8.57 5.12 5.31
CA MET A 85 -7.47 5.11 4.35
C MET A 85 -7.71 3.97 3.35
N LEU A 86 -7.65 4.29 2.05
CA LEU A 86 -7.68 3.34 0.95
C LEU A 86 -6.31 3.34 0.26
N VAL A 87 -5.71 2.18 0.14
CA VAL A 87 -4.44 2.04 -0.58
C VAL A 87 -4.72 1.82 -2.07
N LEU A 88 -3.98 2.54 -2.90
CA LEU A 88 -3.95 2.39 -4.36
C LEU A 88 -2.51 2.14 -4.80
N SER A 89 -2.19 0.95 -5.30
CA SER A 89 -0.80 0.53 -5.56
C SER A 89 -0.64 -0.25 -6.85
N MET A 90 0.58 -0.23 -7.42
CA MET A 90 0.97 -1.11 -8.54
C MET A 90 1.29 -2.54 -8.07
N HIS A 91 1.51 -2.75 -6.78
CA HIS A 91 1.85 -4.05 -6.23
C HIS A 91 0.63 -4.98 -6.18
N ASP A 92 0.92 -6.29 -6.13
CA ASP A 92 -0.11 -7.30 -6.02
C ASP A 92 -0.81 -7.26 -4.65
N GLU A 93 -2.13 -7.32 -4.66
CA GLU A 93 -2.95 -7.29 -3.46
C GLU A 93 -2.62 -8.42 -2.50
N SER A 94 -2.36 -9.63 -3.01
CA SER A 94 -2.08 -10.82 -2.19
C SER A 94 -0.83 -10.68 -1.31
N LEU A 95 0.08 -9.78 -1.69
CA LEU A 95 1.32 -9.52 -0.97
C LEU A 95 1.20 -8.42 0.07
N TYR A 96 0.36 -7.43 -0.18
CA TYR A 96 0.32 -6.21 0.61
C TYR A 96 -0.96 -6.00 1.42
N ALA A 97 -2.11 -6.57 1.00
CA ALA A 97 -3.38 -6.28 1.64
C ALA A 97 -3.40 -6.62 3.15
N ASP A 98 -2.87 -7.78 3.56
CA ASP A 98 -2.78 -8.14 4.98
C ASP A 98 -1.95 -7.11 5.78
N ARG A 99 -0.79 -6.67 5.24
CA ARG A 99 0.06 -5.65 5.87
C ARG A 99 -0.64 -4.29 5.96
N VAL A 100 -1.30 -3.90 4.90
CA VAL A 100 -2.05 -2.63 4.78
C VAL A 100 -3.20 -2.60 5.77
N LEU A 101 -3.99 -3.67 5.87
CA LEU A 101 -5.10 -3.77 6.81
C LEU A 101 -4.62 -3.79 8.26
N ARG A 102 -3.54 -4.52 8.57
CA ARG A 102 -2.90 -4.53 9.91
C ARG A 102 -2.31 -3.18 10.29
N ALA A 103 -1.80 -2.42 9.31
CA ALA A 103 -1.32 -1.05 9.53
C ALA A 103 -2.46 -0.07 9.87
N GLY A 104 -3.70 -0.41 9.55
CA GLY A 104 -4.90 0.36 9.90
C GLY A 104 -5.67 0.96 8.72
N ALA A 105 -5.30 0.65 7.47
CA ALA A 105 -6.09 1.04 6.32
C ALA A 105 -7.41 0.25 6.25
N ARG A 106 -8.37 0.77 5.52
CA ARG A 106 -9.71 0.19 5.32
C ARG A 106 -9.89 -0.47 3.96
N GLY A 107 -8.85 -0.50 3.12
CA GLY A 107 -8.95 -1.19 1.85
C GLY A 107 -7.68 -1.11 1.03
N TYR A 108 -7.68 -1.96 0.01
CA TYR A 108 -6.63 -2.06 -0.99
C TYR A 108 -7.26 -2.16 -2.38
N ILE A 109 -6.69 -1.47 -3.36
CA ILE A 109 -7.04 -1.59 -4.76
C ILE A 109 -5.79 -1.43 -5.62
N THR A 110 -5.66 -2.20 -6.69
CA THR A 110 -4.54 -2.06 -7.60
C THR A 110 -4.74 -0.91 -8.59
N LYS A 111 -3.66 -0.21 -8.97
CA LYS A 111 -3.68 0.87 -9.99
C LYS A 111 -4.07 0.37 -11.39
N HIS A 112 -4.09 -0.95 -11.61
CA HIS A 112 -4.56 -1.56 -12.87
C HIS A 112 -6.09 -1.63 -12.98
N GLU A 113 -6.79 -1.45 -11.87
CA GLU A 113 -8.24 -1.43 -11.84
C GLU A 113 -8.78 -0.15 -12.48
N GLY A 114 -9.92 -0.27 -13.14
CA GLY A 114 -10.56 0.87 -13.80
C GLY A 114 -11.14 1.90 -12.83
N GLY A 115 -11.36 3.12 -13.34
CA GLY A 115 -11.89 4.23 -12.54
C GLY A 115 -13.20 3.93 -11.82
N ASP A 116 -14.11 3.16 -12.43
CA ASP A 116 -15.39 2.78 -11.82
C ASP A 116 -15.21 1.91 -10.58
N LYS A 117 -14.25 0.96 -10.63
CA LYS A 117 -13.90 0.14 -9.46
C LYS A 117 -13.29 0.98 -8.34
N LEU A 118 -12.40 1.93 -8.68
CA LEU A 118 -11.84 2.87 -7.71
C LEU A 118 -12.95 3.69 -7.03
N MET A 119 -13.90 4.25 -7.80
CA MET A 119 -15.02 4.99 -7.22
C MET A 119 -15.89 4.10 -6.34
N GLY A 120 -16.11 2.85 -6.73
CA GLY A 120 -16.78 1.84 -5.90
C GLY A 120 -16.05 1.57 -4.59
N ALA A 121 -14.73 1.39 -4.64
CA ALA A 121 -13.87 1.18 -3.47
C ALA A 121 -13.91 2.38 -2.50
N ILE A 122 -13.81 3.61 -3.01
CA ILE A 122 -13.90 4.82 -2.21
C ILE A 122 -15.25 4.88 -1.47
N ARG A 123 -16.37 4.69 -2.17
CA ARG A 123 -17.71 4.69 -1.54
C ARG A 123 -17.87 3.56 -0.51
N HIS A 124 -17.30 2.40 -0.79
CA HIS A 124 -17.33 1.25 0.12
C HIS A 124 -16.59 1.55 1.42
N VAL A 125 -15.39 2.11 1.34
CA VAL A 125 -14.57 2.50 2.50
C VAL A 125 -15.21 3.63 3.29
N LEU A 126 -15.78 4.64 2.62
CA LEU A 126 -16.52 5.74 3.25
C LEU A 126 -17.76 5.25 3.99
N SER A 127 -18.36 4.12 3.58
CA SER A 127 -19.48 3.49 4.31
C SER A 127 -19.03 2.72 5.57
N GLY A 128 -17.74 2.78 5.92
CA GLY A 128 -17.17 2.11 7.10
C GLY A 128 -16.79 0.64 6.88
N ARG A 129 -16.91 0.12 5.66
CA ARG A 129 -16.60 -1.27 5.32
C ARG A 129 -15.14 -1.41 4.84
N ILE A 130 -14.62 -2.64 4.88
CA ILE A 130 -13.30 -2.98 4.35
C ILE A 130 -13.45 -3.34 2.87
N TYR A 131 -12.61 -2.77 2.01
CA TYR A 131 -12.57 -3.07 0.59
C TYR A 131 -11.29 -3.83 0.23
N VAL A 132 -11.46 -5.05 -0.24
CA VAL A 132 -10.43 -5.90 -0.85
C VAL A 132 -11.08 -6.69 -1.97
N SER A 133 -10.29 -7.32 -2.84
CA SER A 133 -10.83 -8.20 -3.87
C SER A 133 -11.57 -9.41 -3.27
N GLU A 134 -12.37 -10.06 -4.07
CA GLU A 134 -13.10 -11.28 -3.67
C GLU A 134 -12.13 -12.41 -3.29
N SER A 135 -11.05 -12.58 -4.07
CA SER A 135 -10.00 -13.56 -3.78
C SER A 135 -9.29 -13.27 -2.46
N MET A 136 -9.00 -12.01 -2.15
CA MET A 136 -8.38 -11.63 -0.88
C MET A 136 -9.33 -11.80 0.29
N SER A 137 -10.61 -11.51 0.12
CA SER A 137 -11.64 -11.76 1.13
C SER A 137 -11.73 -13.24 1.49
N ALA A 138 -11.74 -14.14 0.49
CA ALA A 138 -11.72 -15.59 0.70
C ALA A 138 -10.46 -16.02 1.46
N HIS A 139 -9.30 -15.52 1.06
CA HIS A 139 -8.02 -15.80 1.72
C HIS A 139 -7.98 -15.37 3.20
N ILE A 140 -8.50 -14.19 3.50
CA ILE A 140 -8.62 -13.71 4.89
C ILE A 140 -9.51 -14.65 5.71
N LEU A 141 -10.64 -15.10 5.16
CA LEU A 141 -11.54 -16.03 5.83
C LEU A 141 -10.89 -17.40 6.08
N GLU A 142 -10.08 -17.91 5.14
CA GLU A 142 -9.31 -19.15 5.34
C GLU A 142 -8.33 -19.03 6.51
N ILE A 143 -7.61 -17.92 6.62
CA ILE A 143 -6.70 -17.67 7.76
C ILE A 143 -7.47 -17.69 9.08
N PHE A 144 -8.63 -17.04 9.16
CA PHE A 144 -9.46 -17.01 10.36
C PHE A 144 -10.10 -18.37 10.71
N SER A 145 -10.38 -19.21 9.71
CA SER A 145 -10.94 -20.56 9.92
C SER A 145 -9.91 -21.60 10.35
N GLY A 146 -8.64 -21.22 10.54
CA GLY A 146 -7.56 -22.12 10.93
C GLY A 146 -7.03 -23.01 9.79
N GLY A 147 -7.35 -22.66 8.54
CA GLY A 147 -6.80 -23.31 7.35
C GLY A 147 -5.29 -23.07 7.30
N GLN A 148 -4.52 -24.17 7.31
CA GLN A 148 -3.08 -24.11 7.01
C GLN A 148 -2.93 -23.91 5.50
N THR A 149 -2.73 -22.65 5.06
CA THR A 149 -2.27 -22.39 3.70
C THR A 149 -0.84 -22.92 3.58
N GLY A 150 -0.66 -23.94 2.77
CA GLY A 150 0.49 -24.84 2.71
C GLY A 150 1.83 -24.29 2.21
N ILE A 151 2.13 -23.03 2.45
CA ILE A 151 3.48 -22.47 2.28
C ILE A 151 3.79 -21.72 3.56
N ASP A 152 4.93 -22.01 4.14
CA ASP A 152 5.43 -21.37 5.35
C ASP A 152 5.64 -19.85 5.12
N ARG A 153 4.51 -19.11 5.06
CA ARG A 153 4.48 -17.64 5.08
C ARG A 153 4.99 -17.10 6.44
N SER A 154 5.26 -17.99 7.40
CA SER A 154 5.65 -17.65 8.76
C SER A 154 7.04 -17.00 8.86
N SER A 155 7.89 -17.15 7.85
CA SER A 155 9.24 -16.54 7.86
C SER A 155 9.24 -15.09 7.36
N ILE A 156 8.35 -14.70 6.46
CA ILE A 156 8.29 -13.36 5.85
C ILE A 156 7.55 -12.32 6.71
N PRO A 157 6.57 -12.66 7.56
CA PRO A 157 5.97 -11.72 8.52
C PRO A 157 6.96 -11.03 9.47
N LYS A 158 8.18 -11.56 9.62
CA LYS A 158 9.25 -10.98 10.45
C LYS A 158 9.96 -9.79 9.82
N LEU A 159 9.79 -9.59 8.52
CA LEU A 159 10.35 -8.44 7.83
C LEU A 159 9.52 -7.19 8.12
N SER A 160 10.18 -6.06 8.40
CA SER A 160 9.50 -4.77 8.38
C SER A 160 8.98 -4.47 6.96
N ASP A 161 8.11 -3.50 6.83
CA ASP A 161 7.51 -3.17 5.54
C ASP A 161 8.59 -2.79 4.51
N ARG A 162 9.58 -1.99 4.91
CA ARG A 162 10.70 -1.58 4.03
C ARG A 162 11.63 -2.75 3.68
N GLU A 163 11.87 -3.65 4.62
CA GLU A 163 12.62 -4.89 4.34
C GLU A 163 11.86 -5.80 3.37
N PHE A 164 10.53 -5.84 3.48
CA PHE A 164 9.70 -6.62 2.57
C PHE A 164 9.73 -6.05 1.14
N GLU A 165 9.61 -4.73 0.97
CA GLU A 165 9.76 -4.05 -0.32
C GLU A 165 11.12 -4.34 -0.98
N VAL A 166 12.21 -4.28 -0.18
CA VAL A 166 13.55 -4.63 -0.66
C VAL A 166 13.65 -6.13 -1.01
N PHE A 167 13.05 -7.00 -0.22
CA PHE A 167 13.03 -8.45 -0.47
C PHE A 167 12.27 -8.79 -1.76
N GLU A 168 11.13 -8.18 -2.00
CA GLU A 168 10.34 -8.33 -3.23
C GLU A 168 11.15 -7.88 -4.46
N ALA A 169 11.74 -6.69 -4.40
CA ALA A 169 12.55 -6.15 -5.49
C ALA A 169 13.80 -7.01 -5.78
N LEU A 170 14.39 -7.66 -4.77
CA LEU A 170 15.44 -8.67 -4.97
C LEU A 170 14.90 -9.89 -5.72
N GLY A 171 13.66 -10.31 -5.44
CA GLY A 171 12.98 -11.40 -6.12
C GLY A 171 12.71 -11.12 -7.60
N GLU A 172 12.51 -9.85 -7.96
CA GLU A 172 12.43 -9.36 -9.34
C GLU A 172 13.79 -9.33 -10.05
N GLY A 173 14.89 -9.63 -9.35
CA GLY A 173 16.25 -9.63 -9.88
C GLY A 173 16.95 -8.26 -9.89
N LEU A 174 16.41 -7.27 -9.20
CA LEU A 174 16.98 -5.93 -9.17
C LEU A 174 18.26 -5.86 -8.32
N SER A 175 19.25 -5.09 -8.79
CA SER A 175 20.46 -4.74 -8.06
C SER A 175 20.17 -3.74 -6.92
N SER A 176 21.08 -3.59 -5.94
CA SER A 176 20.93 -2.59 -4.88
C SER A 176 20.77 -1.17 -5.41
N HIS A 177 21.37 -0.84 -6.55
CA HIS A 177 21.23 0.49 -7.17
C HIS A 177 19.85 0.70 -7.80
N GLU A 178 19.32 -0.30 -8.50
CA GLU A 178 17.97 -0.26 -9.08
C GLU A 178 16.89 -0.23 -7.99
N ILE A 179 17.06 -1.03 -6.93
CA ILE A 179 16.18 -1.01 -5.75
C ILE A 179 16.20 0.38 -5.10
N ALA A 180 17.39 0.96 -4.92
CA ALA A 180 17.54 2.29 -4.36
C ALA A 180 16.78 3.34 -5.18
N LYS A 181 16.86 3.25 -6.51
CA LYS A 181 16.10 4.12 -7.41
C LYS A 181 14.59 3.88 -7.33
N LYS A 182 14.15 2.60 -7.36
CA LYS A 182 12.74 2.20 -7.30
C LYS A 182 12.07 2.64 -5.99
N LEU A 183 12.78 2.51 -4.87
CA LEU A 183 12.25 2.79 -3.53
C LEU A 183 12.64 4.18 -2.98
N HIS A 184 13.27 5.02 -3.78
CA HIS A 184 13.76 6.35 -3.39
C HIS A 184 14.68 6.33 -2.15
N LEU A 185 15.60 5.36 -2.12
CA LEU A 185 16.58 5.16 -1.05
C LEU A 185 18.02 5.40 -1.55
N SER A 186 18.97 5.42 -0.61
CA SER A 186 20.38 5.25 -0.98
C SER A 186 20.73 3.77 -1.14
N ALA A 187 21.71 3.45 -2.00
CA ALA A 187 22.21 2.08 -2.14
C ALA A 187 22.74 1.53 -0.80
N LYS A 188 23.34 2.39 0.03
CA LYS A 188 23.78 2.03 1.38
C LYS A 188 22.61 1.63 2.30
N THR A 189 21.48 2.32 2.18
CA THR A 189 20.26 1.98 2.94
C THR A 189 19.70 0.63 2.48
N VAL A 190 19.68 0.37 1.17
CA VAL A 190 19.26 -0.93 0.63
C VAL A 190 20.16 -2.06 1.13
N ASP A 191 21.50 -1.85 1.16
CA ASP A 191 22.43 -2.86 1.66
C ASP A 191 22.25 -3.11 3.17
N ALA A 192 21.90 -2.08 3.96
CA ALA A 192 21.55 -2.24 5.36
C ALA A 192 20.26 -3.09 5.52
N HIS A 193 19.23 -2.83 4.72
CA HIS A 193 18.02 -3.66 4.72
C HIS A 193 18.33 -5.11 4.32
N ARG A 194 19.17 -5.35 3.30
CA ARG A 194 19.61 -6.69 2.90
C ARG A 194 20.31 -7.44 4.04
N ALA A 195 21.16 -6.75 4.80
CA ALA A 195 21.82 -7.32 5.96
C ALA A 195 20.80 -7.73 7.05
N ASN A 196 19.85 -6.86 7.35
CA ASN A 196 18.77 -7.14 8.31
C ASN A 196 17.88 -8.30 7.86
N ILE A 197 17.50 -8.34 6.58
CA ILE A 197 16.71 -9.44 5.99
C ILE A 197 17.43 -10.77 6.16
N LYS A 198 18.73 -10.84 5.84
CA LYS A 198 19.56 -12.06 6.03
C LYS A 198 19.51 -12.53 7.48
N THR A 199 19.69 -11.61 8.42
CA THR A 199 19.65 -11.93 9.86
C THR A 199 18.28 -12.48 10.27
N LYS A 200 17.19 -11.82 9.86
CA LYS A 200 15.81 -12.22 10.22
C LYS A 200 15.38 -13.53 9.59
N LEU A 201 15.81 -13.80 8.36
CA LEU A 201 15.52 -15.04 7.64
C LEU A 201 16.55 -16.15 7.90
N LYS A 202 17.59 -15.88 8.71
CA LYS A 202 18.70 -16.80 9.00
C LYS A 202 19.44 -17.27 7.73
N ILE A 203 19.65 -16.36 6.79
CA ILE A 203 20.34 -16.56 5.53
C ILE A 203 21.76 -16.01 5.65
N ASN A 204 22.77 -16.80 5.26
CA ASN A 204 24.16 -16.43 5.48
C ASN A 204 24.77 -15.61 4.35
N THR A 205 24.38 -15.84 3.11
CA THR A 205 24.99 -15.22 1.93
C THR A 205 24.01 -14.36 1.13
N THR A 206 24.53 -13.40 0.39
CA THR A 206 23.75 -12.59 -0.54
C THR A 206 23.18 -13.41 -1.69
N ALA A 207 23.94 -14.38 -2.21
CA ALA A 207 23.49 -15.27 -3.28
C ALA A 207 22.31 -16.13 -2.82
N GLU A 208 22.35 -16.63 -1.60
CA GLU A 208 21.26 -17.38 -0.99
C GLU A 208 20.01 -16.52 -0.80
N LEU A 209 20.17 -15.26 -0.37
CA LEU A 209 19.05 -14.33 -0.24
C LEU A 209 18.38 -14.06 -1.60
N ILE A 210 19.15 -13.77 -2.64
CA ILE A 210 18.62 -13.54 -4.00
C ILE A 210 17.90 -14.80 -4.51
N SER A 211 18.51 -15.97 -4.34
CA SER A 211 17.89 -17.24 -4.74
C SER A 211 16.60 -17.53 -3.98
N PHE A 212 16.54 -17.19 -2.69
CA PHE A 212 15.35 -17.37 -1.87
C PHE A 212 14.23 -16.40 -2.28
N SER A 213 14.55 -15.11 -2.46
CA SER A 213 13.58 -14.11 -2.90
C SER A 213 13.03 -14.41 -4.30
N ALA A 214 13.85 -14.86 -5.24
CA ALA A 214 13.42 -15.24 -6.58
C ALA A 214 12.48 -16.47 -6.56
N ARG A 215 12.80 -17.52 -5.81
CA ARG A 215 11.90 -18.66 -5.64
C ARG A 215 10.58 -18.28 -5.01
N TRP A 216 10.61 -17.42 -4.01
CA TRP A 216 9.42 -16.91 -3.36
C TRP A 216 8.54 -16.14 -4.36
N ALA A 217 9.11 -15.22 -5.17
CA ALA A 217 8.39 -14.46 -6.19
C ALA A 217 7.70 -15.37 -7.22
N VAL A 218 8.40 -16.40 -7.72
CA VAL A 218 7.85 -17.40 -8.66
C VAL A 218 6.69 -18.18 -8.02
N THR A 219 6.76 -18.50 -6.73
CA THR A 219 5.69 -19.22 -6.04
C THR A 219 4.43 -18.37 -5.92
N GLN A 220 4.58 -17.04 -5.69
CA GLN A 220 3.44 -16.13 -5.65
C GLN A 220 2.76 -16.01 -7.04
N SER A 221 3.53 -15.89 -8.12
CA SER A 221 2.99 -15.76 -9.48
C SER A 221 2.19 -16.98 -9.95
N LYS A 222 2.54 -18.19 -9.48
CA LYS A 222 1.82 -19.44 -9.84
C LYS A 222 0.48 -19.63 -9.11
N GLN A 223 0.19 -18.88 -8.07
CA GLN A 223 -1.08 -18.94 -7.35
C GLN A 223 -2.16 -18.02 -7.95
N GLN A 224 -1.81 -17.28 -9.00
CA GLN A 224 -2.68 -16.30 -9.68
C GLN A 224 -3.30 -16.87 -10.99
N THR A 225 -2.95 -18.08 -11.37
CA THR A 225 -3.47 -18.77 -12.57
C THR A 225 -4.42 -19.89 -12.18
#